data_ec3201769eea985d87ebeeb727404fe2
#
_entry.id   ec3201769eea985d87ebeeb727404fe2
#
_cell.length_a   1.000
_cell.length_b   1.000
_cell.length_c   1.000
_cell.angle_alpha   90.00
_cell.angle_beta   90.00
_cell.angle_gamma   90.00
#
_symmetry.space_group_name_H-M   'P 1'
#
loop_
_entity.id
_entity.type
_entity.pdbx_description
1 polymer ?
#
loop_
_entity_poly.entity_id
_entity_poly.type
_entity_poly.pdbx_seq_one_letter_code
_entity_poly.pdbx_strand_id
1 'polypeptide(L)'
;RDLVRSRGLGDVYKRQEMNEDPAEYEIVDFDGPELDAAKAAVELVRQGKADIPMKGILQTSSFAKAILNRETGLIPASGRRLVSQCGIFEYEGRFMMITDAAINIAPDVDTQIGIVENALPVANALGVELPKVAVLSAVENVTEKMPSTVSAAEIAKRGIPGCVVSGPLALDGAISMESVKHKGIHDPVAGQADILLVPFIEIGNVLYKSITYIAGKTMASTICGASCPVIITSRADTPDSKYYSILLAVLRCLKA
;
A
#
# COMPACT_ATOMS: atom_id res chain seq x y z
N ARG A 1 7.82 -19.84 -0.31
CA ARG A 1 7.09 -20.99 -0.93
C ARG A 1 5.83 -20.46 -1.57
N ASP A 2 5.71 -20.62 -2.88
CA ASP A 2 4.57 -20.15 -3.63
C ASP A 2 3.45 -21.21 -3.58
N LEU A 3 2.32 -20.84 -2.98
CA LEU A 3 1.11 -21.63 -3.06
C LEU A 3 0.43 -21.29 -4.39
N VAL A 4 0.55 -22.17 -5.36
CA VAL A 4 -0.05 -21.99 -6.68
C VAL A 4 -1.28 -22.87 -6.81
N ARG A 5 -2.43 -22.29 -7.10
CA ARG A 5 -3.63 -23.01 -7.51
C ARG A 5 -3.62 -23.19 -9.01
N SER A 6 -3.44 -24.39 -9.50
CA SER A 6 -3.59 -24.72 -10.91
C SER A 6 -5.09 -24.83 -11.27
N ARG A 7 -5.56 -23.97 -12.18
CA ARG A 7 -6.85 -24.13 -12.85
C ARG A 7 -6.62 -24.19 -14.35
N GLY A 8 -6.45 -25.41 -14.87
CA GLY A 8 -6.49 -25.72 -16.29
C GLY A 8 -5.15 -25.78 -17.02
N LEU A 9 -5.19 -26.29 -18.24
CA LEU A 9 -4.05 -26.53 -19.13
C LEU A 9 -3.15 -25.29 -19.37
N GLY A 10 -3.70 -24.08 -19.34
CA GLY A 10 -2.94 -22.85 -19.57
C GLY A 10 -1.86 -22.57 -18.53
N ASP A 11 -2.05 -22.99 -17.28
CA ASP A 11 -1.05 -22.83 -16.22
C ASP A 11 0.10 -23.83 -16.40
N VAL A 12 -0.21 -25.06 -16.79
CA VAL A 12 0.79 -26.10 -17.08
C VAL A 12 1.68 -25.69 -18.25
N TYR A 13 1.09 -25.19 -19.34
CA TYR A 13 1.87 -24.72 -20.50
C TYR A 13 2.78 -23.55 -20.14
N LYS A 14 2.29 -22.61 -19.34
CA LYS A 14 3.08 -21.42 -18.96
C LYS A 14 4.28 -21.79 -18.07
N ARG A 15 4.13 -22.77 -17.19
CA ARG A 15 5.24 -23.31 -16.39
C ARG A 15 6.27 -24.03 -17.23
N GLN A 16 5.80 -24.82 -18.22
CA GLN A 16 6.68 -25.49 -19.17
C GLN A 16 7.49 -24.47 -20.00
N GLU A 17 6.86 -23.36 -20.44
CA GLU A 17 7.57 -22.27 -21.13
C GLU A 17 8.62 -21.60 -20.24
N MET A 18 8.40 -21.53 -18.93
CA MET A 18 9.33 -20.93 -17.96
C MET A 18 10.37 -21.91 -17.43
N ASN A 19 10.35 -23.19 -17.85
CA ASN A 19 11.16 -24.28 -17.30
C ASN A 19 11.04 -24.42 -15.76
N GLU A 20 9.87 -24.13 -15.21
CA GLU A 20 9.58 -24.25 -13.78
C GLU A 20 9.23 -25.71 -13.45
N ASP A 21 9.92 -26.30 -12.47
CA ASP A 21 9.59 -27.64 -11.98
C ASP A 21 8.50 -27.55 -10.90
N PRO A 22 7.29 -28.12 -11.14
CA PRO A 22 6.23 -28.14 -10.13
C PRO A 22 6.64 -28.82 -8.82
N ALA A 23 7.65 -29.69 -8.83
CA ALA A 23 8.13 -30.36 -7.63
C ALA A 23 8.88 -29.42 -6.65
N GLU A 24 9.31 -28.24 -7.13
CA GLU A 24 9.93 -27.21 -6.28
C GLU A 24 8.92 -26.45 -5.41
N TYR A 25 7.62 -26.57 -5.70
CA TYR A 25 6.54 -25.85 -5.03
C TYR A 25 5.63 -26.78 -4.25
N GLU A 26 5.23 -26.36 -3.05
CA GLU A 26 4.16 -27.03 -2.33
C GLU A 26 2.81 -26.57 -2.91
N ILE A 27 2.10 -27.49 -3.56
CA ILE A 27 0.79 -27.21 -4.16
C ILE A 27 -0.29 -27.71 -3.19
N VAL A 28 -1.10 -26.78 -2.68
CA VAL A 28 -2.31 -27.11 -1.94
C VAL A 28 -3.50 -26.93 -2.88
N ASP A 29 -4.00 -28.05 -3.39
CA ASP A 29 -5.20 -28.04 -4.22
C ASP A 29 -6.44 -27.80 -3.37
N PHE A 30 -7.33 -26.92 -3.84
CA PHE A 30 -8.53 -26.54 -3.14
C PHE A 30 -9.73 -26.52 -4.08
N ASP A 31 -10.64 -27.44 -3.90
CA ASP A 31 -11.90 -27.50 -4.65
C ASP A 31 -13.01 -26.80 -3.84
N GLY A 32 -13.48 -25.65 -4.33
CA GLY A 32 -14.49 -24.88 -3.63
C GLY A 32 -14.52 -23.39 -3.99
N PRO A 33 -15.35 -22.59 -3.28
CA PRO A 33 -15.46 -21.16 -3.51
C PRO A 33 -14.13 -20.40 -3.29
N GLU A 34 -13.90 -19.36 -4.07
CA GLU A 34 -12.67 -18.53 -3.97
C GLU A 34 -12.39 -17.99 -2.56
N LEU A 35 -13.45 -17.66 -1.81
CA LEU A 35 -13.31 -17.18 -0.44
C LEU A 35 -12.70 -18.24 0.48
N ASP A 36 -13.07 -19.48 0.32
CA ASP A 36 -12.56 -20.55 1.18
C ASP A 36 -11.12 -20.91 0.81
N ALA A 37 -10.75 -20.82 -0.46
CA ALA A 37 -9.34 -20.90 -0.88
C ALA A 37 -8.51 -19.74 -0.27
N ALA A 38 -9.06 -18.52 -0.25
CA ALA A 38 -8.41 -17.39 0.40
C ALA A 38 -8.26 -17.59 1.91
N LYS A 39 -9.27 -18.13 2.60
CA LYS A 39 -9.19 -18.46 4.04
C LYS A 39 -8.14 -19.55 4.31
N ALA A 40 -8.05 -20.57 3.46
CA ALA A 40 -7.04 -21.62 3.60
C ALA A 40 -5.62 -21.04 3.48
N ALA A 41 -5.39 -20.12 2.53
CA ALA A 41 -4.10 -19.43 2.41
C ALA A 41 -3.78 -18.57 3.65
N VAL A 42 -4.77 -17.85 4.19
CA VAL A 42 -4.62 -17.07 5.43
C VAL A 42 -4.30 -17.96 6.63
N GLU A 43 -4.94 -19.12 6.72
CA GLU A 43 -4.69 -20.09 7.81
C GLU A 43 -3.26 -20.65 7.77
N LEU A 44 -2.69 -20.89 6.59
CA LEU A 44 -1.28 -21.28 6.47
C LEU A 44 -0.33 -20.23 7.03
N VAL A 45 -0.63 -18.94 6.80
CA VAL A 45 0.14 -17.83 7.39
C VAL A 45 -0.01 -17.80 8.92
N ARG A 46 -1.21 -17.96 9.42
CA ARG A 46 -1.46 -18.00 10.88
C ARG A 46 -0.77 -19.18 11.58
N GLN A 47 -0.60 -20.29 10.89
CA GLN A 47 0.12 -21.47 11.38
C GLN A 47 1.65 -21.32 11.25
N GLY A 48 2.16 -20.21 10.72
CA GLY A 48 3.59 -20.02 10.48
C GLY A 48 4.17 -20.89 9.36
N LYS A 49 3.31 -21.44 8.50
CA LYS A 49 3.72 -22.24 7.33
C LYS A 49 4.05 -21.38 6.10
N ALA A 50 3.61 -20.12 6.11
CA ALA A 50 3.91 -19.11 5.11
C ALA A 50 4.02 -17.75 5.78
N ASP A 51 4.83 -16.83 5.22
CA ASP A 51 5.11 -15.53 5.80
C ASP A 51 4.34 -14.41 5.11
N ILE A 52 4.12 -14.52 3.80
CA ILE A 52 3.56 -13.45 2.98
C ILE A 52 2.46 -14.00 2.07
N PRO A 53 1.18 -13.70 2.34
CA PRO A 53 0.11 -14.05 1.42
C PRO A 53 0.08 -13.09 0.24
N MET A 54 0.07 -13.64 -0.97
CA MET A 54 -0.04 -12.89 -2.21
C MET A 54 -1.28 -13.29 -2.99
N LYS A 55 -2.05 -12.32 -3.43
CA LYS A 55 -3.20 -12.55 -4.29
C LYS A 55 -2.77 -12.88 -5.72
N GLY A 56 -3.21 -14.03 -6.22
CA GLY A 56 -3.12 -14.39 -7.65
C GLY A 56 -4.37 -13.97 -8.44
N ILE A 57 -5.02 -14.94 -9.07
CA ILE A 57 -6.20 -14.71 -9.94
C ILE A 57 -7.49 -14.43 -9.15
N LEU A 58 -7.53 -14.75 -7.87
CA LEU A 58 -8.67 -14.51 -6.99
C LEU A 58 -9.22 -13.08 -7.10
N GLN A 59 -10.53 -12.92 -6.92
CA GLN A 59 -11.10 -11.59 -6.79
C GLN A 59 -10.56 -10.88 -5.54
N THR A 60 -10.24 -9.60 -5.70
CA THR A 60 -9.71 -8.78 -4.59
C THR A 60 -10.64 -8.76 -3.39
N SER A 61 -11.96 -8.73 -3.63
CA SER A 61 -12.96 -8.77 -2.56
C SER A 61 -12.95 -10.06 -1.74
N SER A 62 -12.75 -11.22 -2.36
CA SER A 62 -12.65 -12.51 -1.67
C SER A 62 -11.38 -12.61 -0.84
N PHE A 63 -10.26 -12.17 -1.40
CA PHE A 63 -8.99 -12.14 -0.68
C PHE A 63 -9.02 -11.14 0.49
N ALA A 64 -9.52 -9.92 0.26
CA ALA A 64 -9.66 -8.92 1.30
C ALA A 64 -10.57 -9.38 2.44
N LYS A 65 -11.71 -10.02 2.14
CA LYS A 65 -12.59 -10.60 3.17
C LYS A 65 -11.89 -11.64 4.04
N ALA A 66 -11.02 -12.46 3.48
CA ALA A 66 -10.25 -13.44 4.26
C ALA A 66 -9.21 -12.75 5.14
N ILE A 67 -8.44 -11.79 4.61
CA ILE A 67 -7.43 -11.02 5.36
C ILE A 67 -8.06 -10.22 6.49
N LEU A 68 -9.19 -9.55 6.22
CA LEU A 68 -9.87 -8.64 7.14
C LEU A 68 -10.81 -9.34 8.13
N ASN A 69 -10.92 -10.66 8.07
CA ASN A 69 -11.75 -11.39 9.02
C ASN A 69 -11.26 -11.16 10.46
N ARG A 70 -12.18 -10.82 11.35
CA ARG A 70 -11.83 -10.45 12.74
C ARG A 70 -11.32 -11.62 13.58
N GLU A 71 -11.75 -12.83 13.27
CA GLU A 71 -11.46 -14.04 14.05
C GLU A 71 -10.35 -14.89 13.41
N THR A 72 -10.42 -15.01 12.08
CA THR A 72 -9.58 -15.92 11.30
C THR A 72 -8.67 -15.22 10.30
N GLY A 73 -8.69 -13.89 10.26
CA GLY A 73 -7.86 -13.08 9.34
C GLY A 73 -6.47 -12.76 9.89
N LEU A 74 -5.84 -11.79 9.26
CA LEU A 74 -4.50 -11.30 9.59
C LEU A 74 -4.53 -9.91 10.25
N ILE A 75 -5.66 -9.52 10.84
CA ILE A 75 -5.76 -8.29 11.61
C ILE A 75 -5.18 -8.53 13.01
N PRO A 76 -4.26 -7.69 13.50
CA PRO A 76 -3.73 -7.83 14.84
C PRO A 76 -4.82 -7.87 15.91
N ALA A 77 -4.68 -8.76 16.88
CA ALA A 77 -5.65 -8.88 17.98
C ALA A 77 -5.68 -7.64 18.89
N SER A 78 -4.54 -6.93 18.98
CA SER A 78 -4.35 -5.72 19.79
C SER A 78 -3.95 -4.54 18.91
N GLY A 79 -4.25 -3.32 19.34
CA GLY A 79 -3.94 -2.09 18.63
C GLY A 79 -5.06 -1.65 17.67
N ARG A 80 -4.71 -0.75 16.76
CA ARG A 80 -5.66 -0.21 15.77
C ARG A 80 -5.97 -1.27 14.70
N ARG A 81 -7.23 -1.65 14.58
CA ARG A 81 -7.71 -2.61 13.58
C ARG A 81 -8.00 -1.91 12.26
N LEU A 82 -6.98 -1.36 11.65
CA LEU A 82 -7.05 -0.62 10.41
C LEU A 82 -6.02 -1.18 9.44
N VAL A 83 -6.44 -1.48 8.24
CA VAL A 83 -5.55 -1.78 7.12
C VAL A 83 -5.63 -0.68 6.08
N SER A 84 -4.52 -0.46 5.40
CA SER A 84 -4.40 0.53 4.32
C SER A 84 -3.48 0.00 3.22
N GLN A 85 -3.59 0.56 2.03
CA GLN A 85 -2.69 0.22 0.93
C GLN A 85 -1.62 1.30 0.80
N CYS A 86 -0.37 0.89 0.65
CA CYS A 86 0.74 1.76 0.34
C CYS A 86 1.31 1.41 -1.04
N GLY A 87 1.30 2.36 -1.96
CA GLY A 87 1.95 2.27 -3.26
C GLY A 87 3.29 3.00 -3.24
N ILE A 88 4.34 2.40 -3.79
CA ILE A 88 5.71 2.92 -3.80
C ILE A 88 6.22 3.02 -5.22
N PHE A 89 6.86 4.12 -5.56
CA PHE A 89 7.50 4.33 -6.86
C PHE A 89 8.79 5.17 -6.71
N GLU A 90 9.62 5.10 -7.72
CA GLU A 90 10.82 5.93 -7.80
C GLU A 90 10.48 7.30 -8.39
N TYR A 91 10.88 8.36 -7.69
CA TYR A 91 10.76 9.74 -8.12
C TYR A 91 12.06 10.49 -7.83
N GLU A 92 12.73 10.98 -8.86
CA GLU A 92 13.98 11.74 -8.77
C GLU A 92 15.07 11.06 -7.90
N GLY A 93 15.25 9.75 -8.10
CA GLY A 93 16.28 8.96 -7.41
C GLY A 93 15.97 8.58 -5.97
N ARG A 94 14.74 8.80 -5.50
CA ARG A 94 14.27 8.40 -4.17
C ARG A 94 12.94 7.66 -4.24
N PHE A 95 12.61 6.90 -3.21
CA PHE A 95 11.29 6.30 -3.09
C PHE A 95 10.28 7.31 -2.58
N MET A 96 9.13 7.32 -3.24
CA MET A 96 7.94 8.08 -2.83
C MET A 96 6.78 7.14 -2.63
N MET A 97 5.95 7.41 -1.63
CA MET A 97 4.81 6.58 -1.26
C MET A 97 3.50 7.33 -1.40
N ILE A 98 2.45 6.60 -1.80
CA ILE A 98 1.07 7.08 -1.81
C ILE A 98 0.23 6.17 -0.93
N THR A 99 -0.58 6.74 -0.06
CA THR A 99 -1.52 6.02 0.81
C THR A 99 -2.78 6.86 1.09
N ASP A 100 -4.01 6.33 1.17
CA ASP A 100 -4.47 5.02 0.77
C ASP A 100 -5.16 5.11 -0.61
N ALA A 101 -4.75 4.26 -1.52
CA ALA A 101 -5.26 4.32 -2.89
C ALA A 101 -6.27 3.20 -3.22
N ALA A 102 -6.61 2.31 -2.25
CA ALA A 102 -7.36 1.11 -2.59
C ALA A 102 -8.30 0.54 -1.51
N ILE A 103 -8.26 0.98 -0.25
CA ILE A 103 -9.02 0.35 0.84
C ILE A 103 -9.98 1.30 1.53
N ASN A 104 -9.50 2.43 2.06
CA ASN A 104 -10.32 3.34 2.85
C ASN A 104 -10.95 4.42 1.97
N ILE A 105 -12.27 4.36 1.79
CA ILE A 105 -13.00 5.19 0.81
C ILE A 105 -12.95 6.66 1.19
N ALA A 106 -13.46 7.01 2.36
CA ALA A 106 -13.54 8.38 2.86
C ALA A 106 -13.12 8.40 4.34
N PRO A 107 -11.80 8.29 4.62
CA PRO A 107 -11.30 8.20 5.98
C PRO A 107 -11.49 9.53 6.72
N ASP A 108 -11.95 9.46 7.96
CA ASP A 108 -11.93 10.59 8.89
C ASP A 108 -10.49 10.88 9.37
N VAL A 109 -10.31 11.94 10.15
CA VAL A 109 -8.99 12.36 10.66
C VAL A 109 -8.29 11.25 11.43
N ASP A 110 -9.00 10.52 12.29
CA ASP A 110 -8.41 9.45 13.10
C ASP A 110 -7.98 8.26 12.22
N THR A 111 -8.78 7.94 11.22
CA THR A 111 -8.46 6.91 10.24
C THR A 111 -7.27 7.34 9.36
N GLN A 112 -7.21 8.60 8.92
CA GLN A 112 -6.09 9.13 8.14
C GLN A 112 -4.78 9.08 8.92
N ILE A 113 -4.79 9.42 10.20
CA ILE A 113 -3.63 9.27 11.10
C ILE A 113 -3.19 7.80 11.15
N GLY A 114 -4.14 6.87 11.34
CA GLY A 114 -3.82 5.45 11.33
C GLY A 114 -3.29 4.90 10.00
N ILE A 115 -3.73 5.45 8.89
CA ILE A 115 -3.19 5.13 7.56
C ILE A 115 -1.71 5.54 7.48
N VAL A 116 -1.35 6.71 7.99
CA VAL A 116 0.06 7.14 8.07
C VAL A 116 0.84 6.22 9.00
N GLU A 117 0.36 5.95 10.22
CA GLU A 117 1.00 5.03 11.16
C GLU A 117 1.29 3.66 10.53
N ASN A 118 0.38 3.16 9.71
CA ASN A 118 0.56 1.92 8.95
C ASN A 118 1.65 2.02 7.87
N ALA A 119 1.88 3.21 7.30
CA ALA A 119 2.88 3.41 6.25
C ALA A 119 4.29 3.61 6.81
N LEU A 120 4.46 4.06 8.07
CA LEU A 120 5.78 4.32 8.67
C LEU A 120 6.71 3.10 8.66
N PRO A 121 6.27 1.87 9.01
CA PRO A 121 7.14 0.69 8.91
C PRO A 121 7.61 0.40 7.48
N VAL A 122 6.83 0.79 6.46
CA VAL A 122 7.25 0.65 5.06
C VAL A 122 8.36 1.65 4.73
N ALA A 123 8.20 2.91 5.13
CA ALA A 123 9.21 3.94 4.96
C ALA A 123 10.53 3.55 5.66
N ASN A 124 10.44 3.10 6.91
CA ASN A 124 11.60 2.65 7.69
C ASN A 124 12.30 1.44 7.03
N ALA A 125 11.54 0.50 6.48
CA ALA A 125 12.11 -0.62 5.74
C ALA A 125 12.87 -0.17 4.49
N LEU A 126 12.44 0.91 3.85
CA LEU A 126 13.11 1.53 2.71
C LEU A 126 14.29 2.45 3.11
N GLY A 127 14.58 2.57 4.41
CA GLY A 127 15.71 3.37 4.94
C GLY A 127 15.37 4.83 5.24
N VAL A 128 14.08 5.21 5.25
CA VAL A 128 13.63 6.55 5.63
C VAL A 128 13.21 6.54 7.10
N GLU A 129 14.12 6.95 8.00
CA GLU A 129 13.91 6.85 9.46
C GLU A 129 12.89 7.86 10.00
N LEU A 130 12.85 9.07 9.41
CA LEU A 130 11.92 10.15 9.80
C LEU A 130 11.20 10.67 8.54
N PRO A 131 10.20 9.94 8.05
CA PRO A 131 9.54 10.30 6.80
C PRO A 131 8.79 11.62 6.89
N LYS A 132 8.82 12.38 5.80
CA LYS A 132 8.06 13.60 5.58
C LYS A 132 6.73 13.24 4.94
N VAL A 133 5.64 13.53 5.64
CA VAL A 133 4.27 13.20 5.23
C VAL A 133 3.54 14.46 4.79
N ALA A 134 3.18 14.53 3.53
CA ALA A 134 2.30 15.57 3.00
C ALA A 134 0.85 15.09 3.02
N VAL A 135 -0.01 15.78 3.78
CA VAL A 135 -1.46 15.56 3.73
C VAL A 135 -2.03 16.38 2.57
N LEU A 136 -2.39 15.66 1.51
CA LEU A 136 -2.76 16.29 0.24
C LEU A 136 -4.13 16.96 0.27
N SER A 137 -4.20 18.10 -0.38
CA SER A 137 -5.42 18.78 -0.79
C SER A 137 -5.20 19.48 -2.14
N ALA A 138 -6.16 20.25 -2.62
CA ALA A 138 -5.98 21.00 -3.86
C ALA A 138 -5.29 22.35 -3.65
N VAL A 139 -5.26 22.86 -2.41
CA VAL A 139 -4.69 24.16 -2.04
C VAL A 139 -4.06 24.08 -0.65
N GLU A 140 -3.19 25.03 -0.32
CA GLU A 140 -2.50 25.14 0.96
C GLU A 140 -3.32 25.92 2.02
N ASN A 141 -4.34 26.66 1.60
CA ASN A 141 -5.18 27.45 2.51
C ASN A 141 -6.36 26.64 3.04
N VAL A 142 -6.57 26.69 4.36
CA VAL A 142 -7.71 26.03 5.00
C VAL A 142 -9.02 26.74 4.65
N THR A 143 -9.99 25.98 4.18
CA THR A 143 -11.34 26.49 3.91
C THR A 143 -12.41 25.42 4.14
N GLU A 144 -13.49 25.75 4.80
CA GLU A 144 -14.62 24.85 5.04
C GLU A 144 -15.31 24.37 3.76
N LYS A 145 -15.19 25.16 2.67
CA LYS A 145 -15.71 24.76 1.34
C LYS A 145 -14.97 23.56 0.75
N MET A 146 -13.77 23.25 1.27
CA MET A 146 -12.96 22.10 0.87
C MET A 146 -12.57 21.30 2.11
N PRO A 147 -13.39 20.35 2.55
CA PRO A 147 -13.17 19.61 3.81
C PRO A 147 -11.80 18.93 3.93
N SER A 148 -11.18 18.55 2.81
CA SER A 148 -9.82 17.98 2.81
C SER A 148 -8.77 18.93 3.38
N THR A 149 -8.94 20.26 3.23
CA THR A 149 -8.02 21.25 3.82
C THR A 149 -8.16 21.30 5.33
N VAL A 150 -9.38 21.16 5.84
CA VAL A 150 -9.68 21.18 7.28
C VAL A 150 -9.11 19.92 7.94
N SER A 151 -9.36 18.75 7.35
CA SER A 151 -8.79 17.47 7.85
C SER A 151 -7.27 17.49 7.83
N ALA A 152 -6.66 17.98 6.76
CA ALA A 152 -5.21 18.05 6.62
C ALA A 152 -4.57 18.96 7.68
N ALA A 153 -5.15 20.14 7.93
CA ALA A 153 -4.67 21.04 8.97
C ALA A 153 -4.82 20.43 10.37
N GLU A 154 -5.90 19.72 10.63
CA GLU A 154 -6.10 19.05 11.92
C GLU A 154 -5.10 17.91 12.13
N ILE A 155 -4.79 17.12 11.11
CA ILE A 155 -3.75 16.08 11.18
C ILE A 155 -2.38 16.70 11.44
N ALA A 156 -2.01 17.74 10.69
CA ALA A 156 -0.75 18.45 10.87
C ALA A 156 -0.62 19.05 12.28
N LYS A 157 -1.70 19.61 12.83
CA LYS A 157 -1.75 20.16 14.18
C LYS A 157 -1.58 19.08 15.27
N ARG A 158 -2.20 17.92 15.10
CA ARG A 158 -2.06 16.80 16.07
C ARG A 158 -0.67 16.20 16.05
N GLY A 159 -0.02 16.23 14.90
CA GLY A 159 1.23 15.51 14.69
C GLY A 159 1.05 13.99 14.70
N ILE A 160 2.02 13.27 14.20
CA ILE A 160 2.06 11.80 14.20
C ILE A 160 3.45 11.37 14.65
N PRO A 161 3.59 10.59 15.73
CA PRO A 161 4.88 10.11 16.19
C PRO A 161 5.63 9.33 15.10
N GLY A 162 6.93 9.57 14.97
CA GLY A 162 7.79 8.85 14.01
C GLY A 162 7.83 9.45 12.60
N CYS A 163 7.21 10.61 12.38
CA CYS A 163 7.31 11.34 11.12
C CYS A 163 7.19 12.85 11.30
N VAL A 164 7.53 13.61 10.26
CA VAL A 164 7.18 15.04 10.14
C VAL A 164 5.97 15.13 9.23
N VAL A 165 4.84 15.62 9.75
CA VAL A 165 3.60 15.73 8.99
C VAL A 165 3.22 17.20 8.77
N SER A 166 2.81 17.54 7.55
CA SER A 166 2.32 18.85 7.17
C SER A 166 1.14 18.76 6.21
N GLY A 167 0.29 19.77 6.26
CA GLY A 167 -0.86 19.91 5.39
C GLY A 167 -1.79 21.04 5.83
N PRO A 168 -2.69 21.49 4.94
CA PRO A 168 -2.88 20.98 3.58
C PRO A 168 -1.75 21.41 2.62
N LEU A 169 -1.36 20.52 1.71
CA LEU A 169 -0.43 20.80 0.61
C LEU A 169 -1.04 20.34 -0.72
N ALA A 170 -0.92 21.14 -1.74
CA ALA A 170 -1.17 20.71 -3.11
C ALA A 170 -0.04 19.79 -3.58
N LEU A 171 -0.29 18.92 -4.55
CA LEU A 171 0.68 17.92 -4.99
C LEU A 171 2.02 18.55 -5.42
N ASP A 172 1.97 19.61 -6.20
CA ASP A 172 3.17 20.32 -6.66
C ASP A 172 3.94 20.95 -5.48
N GLY A 173 3.23 21.54 -4.51
CA GLY A 173 3.82 22.03 -3.26
C GLY A 173 4.41 20.94 -2.38
N ALA A 174 3.88 19.70 -2.45
CA ALA A 174 4.40 18.58 -1.69
C ALA A 174 5.71 18.01 -2.26
N ILE A 175 5.88 18.01 -3.61
CA ILE A 175 6.96 17.23 -4.26
C ILE A 175 7.98 18.09 -5.02
N SER A 176 7.68 19.36 -5.33
CA SER A 176 8.54 20.22 -6.14
C SER A 176 9.08 21.42 -5.38
N MET A 177 10.41 21.43 -5.17
CA MET A 177 11.10 22.59 -4.58
C MET A 177 10.99 23.87 -5.42
N GLU A 178 10.83 23.73 -6.73
CA GLU A 178 10.60 24.85 -7.63
C GLU A 178 9.24 25.50 -7.35
N SER A 179 8.17 24.67 -7.27
CA SER A 179 6.82 25.15 -6.91
C SER A 179 6.79 25.79 -5.53
N VAL A 180 7.48 25.21 -4.55
CA VAL A 180 7.61 25.77 -3.20
C VAL A 180 8.20 27.17 -3.23
N LYS A 181 9.29 27.36 -3.99
CA LYS A 181 9.92 28.68 -4.13
C LYS A 181 9.00 29.71 -4.82
N HIS A 182 8.34 29.32 -5.91
CA HIS A 182 7.43 30.19 -6.66
C HIS A 182 6.20 30.59 -5.82
N LYS A 183 5.66 29.65 -5.02
CA LYS A 183 4.51 29.89 -4.15
C LYS A 183 4.87 30.54 -2.81
N GLY A 184 6.16 30.66 -2.46
CA GLY A 184 6.62 31.16 -1.17
C GLY A 184 6.19 30.30 0.02
N ILE A 185 6.11 28.98 -0.16
CA ILE A 185 5.70 28.07 0.91
C ILE A 185 6.86 27.89 1.88
N HIS A 186 6.60 28.12 3.17
CA HIS A 186 7.56 27.88 4.26
C HIS A 186 7.08 26.74 5.14
N ASP A 187 7.43 25.52 4.78
CA ASP A 187 6.96 24.30 5.43
C ASP A 187 8.05 23.21 5.38
N PRO A 188 8.27 22.44 6.46
CA PRO A 188 9.36 21.47 6.53
C PRO A 188 9.17 20.24 5.63
N VAL A 189 7.96 19.96 5.15
CA VAL A 189 7.63 18.84 4.27
C VAL A 189 7.57 19.29 2.81
N ALA A 190 7.21 20.56 2.57
CA ALA A 190 6.99 21.08 1.22
C ALA A 190 8.20 20.84 0.30
N GLY A 191 7.94 20.34 -0.90
CA GLY A 191 8.92 20.02 -1.93
C GLY A 191 9.75 18.75 -1.65
N GLN A 192 9.57 18.09 -0.50
CA GLN A 192 10.41 17.00 -0.05
C GLN A 192 9.62 15.84 0.58
N ALA A 193 8.32 15.74 0.30
CA ALA A 193 7.48 14.69 0.86
C ALA A 193 7.96 13.29 0.45
N ASP A 194 8.03 12.37 1.41
CA ASP A 194 8.29 10.94 1.20
C ASP A 194 6.98 10.16 1.11
N ILE A 195 5.95 10.59 1.85
CA ILE A 195 4.63 9.97 1.89
C ILE A 195 3.58 11.01 1.49
N LEU A 196 2.78 10.66 0.51
CA LEU A 196 1.61 11.41 0.07
C LEU A 196 0.35 10.76 0.66
N LEU A 197 -0.23 11.37 1.68
CA LEU A 197 -1.51 10.96 2.24
C LEU A 197 -2.63 11.62 1.44
N VAL A 198 -3.45 10.81 0.79
CA VAL A 198 -4.60 11.31 0.02
C VAL A 198 -5.86 11.41 0.88
N PRO A 199 -6.72 12.41 0.67
CA PRO A 199 -7.92 12.60 1.48
C PRO A 199 -9.02 11.57 1.22
N PHE A 200 -9.11 11.05 -0.01
CA PHE A 200 -10.15 10.13 -0.47
C PHE A 200 -9.56 9.09 -1.43
N ILE A 201 -10.17 7.90 -1.47
CA ILE A 201 -9.71 6.78 -2.30
C ILE A 201 -9.69 7.12 -3.80
N GLU A 202 -10.64 7.94 -4.28
CA GLU A 202 -10.71 8.33 -5.69
C GLU A 202 -9.46 9.08 -6.12
N ILE A 203 -8.99 10.03 -5.29
CA ILE A 203 -7.77 10.78 -5.54
C ILE A 203 -6.56 9.85 -5.52
N GLY A 204 -6.47 8.99 -4.52
CA GLY A 204 -5.39 8.00 -4.42
C GLY A 204 -5.35 7.05 -5.61
N ASN A 205 -6.50 6.51 -5.99
CA ASN A 205 -6.59 5.57 -7.10
C ASN A 205 -6.26 6.23 -8.47
N VAL A 206 -6.76 7.45 -8.70
CA VAL A 206 -6.43 8.21 -9.91
C VAL A 206 -4.94 8.53 -9.95
N LEU A 207 -4.36 9.01 -8.85
CA LEU A 207 -2.94 9.35 -8.78
C LEU A 207 -2.06 8.10 -8.99
N TYR A 208 -2.36 6.99 -8.30
CA TYR A 208 -1.67 5.71 -8.49
C TYR A 208 -1.69 5.27 -9.96
N LYS A 209 -2.86 5.29 -10.59
CA LYS A 209 -3.02 4.91 -11.99
C LYS A 209 -2.36 5.90 -12.95
N SER A 210 -2.39 7.20 -12.66
CA SER A 210 -1.70 8.21 -13.47
C SER A 210 -0.19 7.98 -13.48
N ILE A 211 0.39 7.66 -12.34
CA ILE A 211 1.83 7.33 -12.24
C ILE A 211 2.14 6.07 -13.05
N THR A 212 1.31 5.03 -12.94
CA THR A 212 1.54 3.77 -13.66
C THR A 212 1.31 3.90 -15.16
N TYR A 213 0.15 4.44 -15.58
CA TYR A 213 -0.28 4.37 -16.98
C TYR A 213 0.05 5.61 -17.80
N ILE A 214 0.13 6.79 -17.17
CA ILE A 214 0.45 8.04 -17.85
C ILE A 214 1.95 8.30 -17.78
N ALA A 215 2.55 8.22 -16.58
CA ALA A 215 3.97 8.46 -16.39
C ALA A 215 4.85 7.22 -16.63
N GLY A 216 4.27 6.03 -16.85
CA GLY A 216 4.99 4.80 -17.17
C GLY A 216 5.89 4.30 -16.04
N LYS A 217 5.65 4.72 -14.77
CA LYS A 217 6.48 4.30 -13.64
C LYS A 217 6.04 2.94 -13.11
N THR A 218 7.03 2.14 -12.71
CA THR A 218 6.79 0.88 -12.00
C THR A 218 6.36 1.17 -10.56
N MET A 219 5.27 0.55 -10.12
CA MET A 219 4.75 0.69 -8.76
C MET A 219 4.90 -0.64 -8.01
N ALA A 220 5.52 -0.62 -6.84
CA ALA A 220 5.35 -1.67 -5.84
C ALA A 220 4.17 -1.35 -4.93
N SER A 221 3.49 -2.36 -4.40
CA SER A 221 2.41 -2.12 -3.44
C SER A 221 2.34 -3.18 -2.35
N THR A 222 1.91 -2.76 -1.16
CA THR A 222 1.70 -3.64 -0.01
C THR A 222 0.49 -3.18 0.79
N ILE A 223 -0.16 -4.13 1.45
CA ILE A 223 -1.14 -3.83 2.48
C ILE A 223 -0.42 -3.67 3.82
N CYS A 224 -0.75 -2.63 4.53
CA CYS A 224 -0.21 -2.26 5.82
C CYS A 224 -1.27 -2.41 6.92
N GLY A 225 -0.82 -2.58 8.18
CA GLY A 225 -1.72 -2.74 9.32
C GLY A 225 -2.21 -4.18 9.55
N ALA A 226 -1.81 -5.15 8.72
CA ALA A 226 -1.97 -6.57 8.99
C ALA A 226 -0.77 -7.10 9.82
N SER A 227 -0.94 -8.29 10.43
CA SER A 227 0.09 -8.95 11.24
C SER A 227 1.32 -9.40 10.46
N CYS A 228 1.22 -9.43 9.13
CA CYS A 228 2.33 -9.68 8.20
C CYS A 228 2.16 -8.84 6.94
N PRO A 229 3.21 -8.68 6.11
CA PRO A 229 3.06 -8.04 4.80
C PRO A 229 2.08 -8.83 3.92
N VAL A 230 1.15 -8.14 3.28
CA VAL A 230 0.17 -8.74 2.37
C VAL A 230 0.30 -8.10 0.99
N ILE A 231 0.33 -8.91 -0.07
CA ILE A 231 0.49 -8.41 -1.43
C ILE A 231 -0.84 -8.52 -2.18
N ILE A 232 -1.37 -7.36 -2.57
CA ILE A 232 -2.54 -7.27 -3.45
C ILE A 232 -2.14 -6.47 -4.68
N THR A 233 -1.80 -7.17 -5.76
CA THR A 233 -1.51 -6.55 -7.05
C THR A 233 -2.73 -6.60 -7.96
N SER A 234 -2.82 -5.64 -8.89
CA SER A 234 -3.83 -5.69 -9.95
C SER A 234 -3.51 -6.81 -10.94
N ARG A 235 -4.55 -7.36 -11.58
CA ARG A 235 -4.37 -8.30 -12.71
C ARG A 235 -3.62 -7.68 -13.87
N ALA A 236 -3.77 -6.36 -14.03
CA ALA A 236 -3.15 -5.57 -15.09
C ALA A 236 -1.75 -5.04 -14.73
N ASP A 237 -1.25 -5.30 -13.49
CA ASP A 237 0.09 -4.87 -13.11
C ASP A 237 1.16 -5.67 -13.86
N THR A 238 2.23 -4.96 -14.19
CA THR A 238 3.39 -5.53 -14.90
C THR A 238 4.08 -6.61 -14.06
N PRO A 239 4.84 -7.53 -14.66
CA PRO A 239 5.69 -8.47 -13.93
C PRO A 239 6.63 -7.76 -12.95
N ASP A 240 7.23 -6.64 -13.34
CA ASP A 240 8.12 -5.85 -12.49
C ASP A 240 7.41 -5.30 -11.26
N SER A 241 6.18 -4.76 -11.40
CA SER A 241 5.39 -4.30 -10.27
C SER A 241 5.11 -5.42 -9.27
N LYS A 242 4.82 -6.62 -9.76
CA LYS A 242 4.62 -7.80 -8.90
C LYS A 242 5.91 -8.20 -8.19
N TYR A 243 7.01 -8.24 -8.94
CA TYR A 243 8.33 -8.57 -8.42
C TYR A 243 8.77 -7.60 -7.31
N TYR A 244 8.70 -6.30 -7.56
CA TYR A 244 9.05 -5.30 -6.54
C TYR A 244 8.11 -5.30 -5.33
N SER A 245 6.83 -5.66 -5.52
CA SER A 245 5.91 -5.86 -4.39
C SER A 245 6.33 -7.04 -3.51
N ILE A 246 6.82 -8.12 -4.11
CA ILE A 246 7.37 -9.27 -3.38
C ILE A 246 8.64 -8.86 -2.64
N LEU A 247 9.58 -8.19 -3.30
CA LEU A 247 10.82 -7.71 -2.67
C LEU A 247 10.53 -6.79 -1.48
N LEU A 248 9.58 -5.88 -1.62
CA LEU A 248 9.15 -5.00 -0.54
C LEU A 248 8.59 -5.78 0.66
N ALA A 249 7.77 -6.79 0.40
CA ALA A 249 7.19 -7.62 1.46
C ALA A 249 8.28 -8.42 2.18
N VAL A 250 9.23 -9.01 1.45
CA VAL A 250 10.40 -9.71 2.03
C VAL A 250 11.24 -8.75 2.87
N LEU A 251 11.53 -7.56 2.35
CA LEU A 251 12.30 -6.54 3.07
C LEU A 251 11.63 -6.15 4.41
N ARG A 252 10.30 -6.04 4.42
CA ARG A 252 9.53 -5.79 5.63
C ARG A 252 9.62 -6.93 6.65
N CYS A 253 9.60 -8.19 6.21
CA CYS A 253 9.78 -9.33 7.10
C CYS A 253 11.18 -9.38 7.72
N LEU A 254 12.23 -8.95 6.98
CA LEU A 254 13.61 -8.97 7.46
C LEU A 254 13.91 -7.84 8.46
N LYS A 255 13.11 -6.78 8.47
CA LYS A 255 13.31 -5.59 9.33
C LYS A 255 12.26 -5.44 10.43
N ALA A 256 11.30 -6.36 10.52
CA ALA A 256 10.33 -6.45 11.61
C ALA A 256 10.95 -7.21 12.78
#